data_40b711aae58d224185511e55defda692
#
_entry.id   40b711aae58d224185511e55defda692
#
_cell.length_a   1.000
_cell.length_b   1.000
_cell.length_c   1.000
_cell.angle_alpha   90.00
_cell.angle_beta   90.00
_cell.angle_gamma   90.00
#
_symmetry.space_group_name_H-M   'P 1'
#
loop_
_entity.id
_entity.type
_entity.pdbx_description
1 polymer ?
#
loop_
_entity_poly.entity_id
_entity_poly.type
_entity_poly.pdbx_seq_one_letter_code
_entity_poly.pdbx_strand_id
1 'polypeptide(L)'
;MIVYTRKVYSKVERAWLKESQKVLYEKVESIILKIDPVGIGFLKDEYDIEIIEIMANLHNCKSSKDCQHLIYEVFAAWFSKKLAGPILQEDVDLFSPLLTKNY
;
A
#
# COMPACT_ATOMS: atom_id res chain seq x y z
N MET A 1 14.51 -7.70 5.28
CA MET A 1 13.10 -7.64 5.68
C MET A 1 12.72 -6.24 6.12
N ILE A 2 11.62 -5.72 5.60
CA ILE A 2 11.15 -4.39 5.98
C ILE A 2 10.60 -4.41 7.42
N VAL A 3 10.84 -3.33 8.17
CA VAL A 3 10.21 -3.11 9.45
C VAL A 3 9.03 -2.16 9.23
N TYR A 4 7.82 -2.67 9.45
CA TYR A 4 6.61 -1.88 9.35
C TYR A 4 6.15 -1.44 10.74
N THR A 5 6.02 -0.13 10.94
CA THR A 5 5.45 0.44 12.15
C THR A 5 4.10 1.04 11.80
N ARG A 6 3.05 0.52 12.40
CA ARG A 6 1.69 1.00 12.16
C ARG A 6 1.54 2.43 12.68
N LYS A 7 1.05 3.31 11.81
CA LYS A 7 0.72 4.68 12.18
C LYS A 7 -0.68 5.00 11.68
N VAL A 8 -1.53 5.50 12.57
CA VAL A 8 -2.87 5.94 12.22
C VAL A 8 -2.82 7.41 11.84
N TYR A 9 -3.10 7.71 10.58
CA TYR A 9 -3.16 9.08 10.08
C TYR A 9 -4.57 9.63 10.26
N SER A 10 -4.67 10.90 10.68
CA SER A 10 -5.96 11.58 10.77
C SER A 10 -6.57 11.77 9.39
N LYS A 11 -7.87 12.06 9.33
CA LYS A 11 -8.55 12.33 8.08
C LYS A 11 -7.91 13.51 7.34
N VAL A 12 -7.51 14.55 8.08
CA VAL A 12 -6.84 15.72 7.50
C VAL A 12 -5.48 15.36 6.94
N GLU A 13 -4.69 14.58 7.68
CA GLU A 13 -3.37 14.12 7.22
C GLU A 13 -3.50 13.27 5.96
N ARG A 14 -4.47 12.37 5.90
CA ARG A 14 -4.70 11.53 4.73
C ARG A 14 -5.06 12.36 3.50
N ALA A 15 -5.95 13.34 3.66
CA ALA A 15 -6.33 14.22 2.58
C ALA A 15 -5.13 15.02 2.04
N TRP A 16 -4.30 15.52 2.94
CA TRP A 16 -3.10 16.26 2.58
C TRP A 16 -2.08 15.39 1.83
N LEU A 17 -1.82 14.18 2.33
CA LEU A 17 -0.88 13.26 1.69
C LEU A 17 -1.39 12.82 0.32
N LYS A 18 -2.68 12.54 0.20
CA LYS A 18 -3.30 12.15 -1.07
C LYS A 18 -3.18 13.26 -2.11
N GLU A 19 -3.38 14.50 -1.71
CA GLU A 19 -3.29 15.65 -2.62
C GLU A 19 -1.85 16.01 -2.95
N SER A 20 -0.98 16.09 -1.94
CA SER A 20 0.42 16.49 -2.13
C SER A 20 1.23 15.46 -2.91
N GLN A 21 0.87 14.18 -2.85
CA GLN A 21 1.53 13.09 -3.56
C GLN A 21 0.57 12.35 -4.47
N LYS A 22 -0.27 13.10 -5.15
CA LYS A 22 -1.36 12.56 -5.97
C LYS A 22 -0.90 11.53 -7.00
N VAL A 23 0.19 11.78 -7.71
CA VAL A 23 0.70 10.87 -8.74
C VAL A 23 1.12 9.54 -8.12
N LEU A 24 1.83 9.60 -7.01
CA LEU A 24 2.24 8.39 -6.31
C LEU A 24 1.02 7.64 -5.75
N TYR A 25 0.08 8.38 -5.16
CA TYR A 25 -1.15 7.78 -4.63
C TYR A 25 -1.90 7.01 -5.73
N GLU A 26 -2.08 7.62 -6.89
CA GLU A 26 -2.81 6.99 -8.00
C GLU A 26 -2.10 5.73 -8.50
N LYS A 27 -0.77 5.74 -8.55
CA LYS A 27 0.01 4.56 -8.96
C LYS A 27 -0.13 3.43 -7.95
N VAL A 28 -0.01 3.73 -6.67
CA VAL A 28 -0.15 2.74 -5.60
C VAL A 28 -1.59 2.20 -5.58
N GLU A 29 -2.57 3.09 -5.69
CA GLU A 29 -3.97 2.71 -5.74
C GLU A 29 -4.25 1.73 -6.88
N SER A 30 -3.74 2.02 -8.06
CA SER A 30 -3.93 1.16 -9.24
C SER A 30 -3.40 -0.26 -8.99
N ILE A 31 -2.24 -0.37 -8.36
CA ILE A 31 -1.64 -1.68 -8.04
C ILE A 31 -2.46 -2.39 -6.96
N ILE A 32 -2.86 -1.68 -5.91
CA ILE A 32 -3.63 -2.26 -4.81
C ILE A 32 -5.01 -2.73 -5.30
N LEU A 33 -5.66 -1.98 -6.17
CA LEU A 33 -6.94 -2.39 -6.74
C LEU A 33 -6.80 -3.64 -7.62
N LYS A 34 -5.66 -3.80 -8.30
CA LYS A 34 -5.38 -5.00 -9.06
C LYS A 34 -5.18 -6.21 -8.16
N ILE A 35 -4.47 -6.05 -7.06
CA ILE A 35 -4.25 -7.12 -6.07
C ILE A 35 -5.56 -7.44 -5.35
N ASP A 36 -6.32 -6.41 -4.97
CA ASP A 36 -7.58 -6.49 -4.25
C ASP A 36 -7.53 -7.49 -3.07
N PRO A 37 -6.65 -7.25 -2.07
CA PRO A 37 -6.31 -8.27 -1.06
C PRO A 37 -7.50 -8.76 -0.22
N VAL A 38 -8.53 -7.95 -0.05
CA VAL A 38 -9.69 -8.28 0.77
C VAL A 38 -10.95 -8.49 -0.08
N GLY A 39 -10.88 -8.20 -1.38
CA GLY A 39 -12.01 -8.40 -2.28
C GLY A 39 -13.07 -7.31 -2.22
N ILE A 40 -12.72 -6.12 -1.74
CA ILE A 40 -13.65 -4.98 -1.63
C ILE A 40 -13.26 -3.79 -2.51
N GLY A 41 -12.37 -4.01 -3.46
CA GLY A 41 -11.87 -2.94 -4.34
C GLY A 41 -12.92 -2.28 -5.22
N PHE A 42 -14.11 -2.90 -5.33
CA PHE A 42 -15.24 -2.31 -6.03
C PHE A 42 -15.89 -1.15 -5.25
N LEU A 43 -15.59 -1.01 -3.95
CA LEU A 43 -16.09 0.06 -3.13
C LEU A 43 -15.12 1.24 -3.21
N LYS A 44 -15.64 2.40 -3.61
CA LYS A 44 -14.83 3.59 -3.80
C LYS A 44 -14.14 3.99 -2.49
N ASP A 45 -12.85 4.30 -2.59
CA ASP A 45 -12.03 4.79 -1.47
C ASP A 45 -11.91 3.83 -0.28
N GLU A 46 -12.26 2.55 -0.45
CA GLU A 46 -12.23 1.57 0.64
C GLU A 46 -10.82 1.24 1.12
N TYR A 47 -9.82 1.39 0.25
CA TYR A 47 -8.43 1.11 0.59
C TYR A 47 -7.61 2.38 0.89
N ASP A 48 -8.26 3.52 1.09
CA ASP A 48 -7.59 4.82 1.24
C ASP A 48 -6.56 4.82 2.37
N ILE A 49 -6.95 4.33 3.53
CA ILE A 49 -6.09 4.28 4.72
C ILE A 49 -4.86 3.41 4.46
N GLU A 50 -5.06 2.22 3.88
CA GLU A 50 -4.01 1.25 3.62
C GLU A 50 -3.05 1.76 2.54
N ILE A 51 -3.57 2.41 1.50
CA ILE A 51 -2.75 3.00 0.44
C ILE A 51 -1.84 4.09 1.02
N ILE A 52 -2.37 4.94 1.89
CA ILE A 52 -1.58 5.99 2.54
C ILE A 52 -0.46 5.38 3.38
N GLU A 53 -0.72 4.33 4.14
CA GLU A 53 0.31 3.66 4.92
C GLU A 53 1.38 3.02 4.04
N ILE A 54 0.99 2.41 2.93
CA ILE A 54 1.93 1.84 1.97
C ILE A 54 2.82 2.93 1.39
N MET A 55 2.24 4.04 0.94
CA MET A 55 2.99 5.18 0.43
C MET A 55 4.02 5.68 1.43
N ALA A 56 3.61 5.84 2.69
CA ALA A 56 4.48 6.36 3.74
C ALA A 56 5.67 5.44 4.04
N ASN A 57 5.55 4.16 3.74
CA ASN A 57 6.59 3.17 4.03
C ASN A 57 7.36 2.70 2.79
N LEU A 58 7.01 3.17 1.59
CA LEU A 58 7.69 2.74 0.36
C LEU A 58 9.18 3.02 0.38
N HIS A 59 9.61 4.11 0.99
CA HIS A 59 11.03 4.46 1.07
C HIS A 59 11.86 3.43 1.85
N ASN A 60 11.21 2.60 2.67
CA ASN A 60 11.87 1.52 3.40
C ASN A 60 12.01 0.24 2.57
N CYS A 61 11.33 0.16 1.43
CA CYS A 61 11.37 -1.01 0.56
C CYS A 61 12.57 -0.93 -0.37
N LYS A 62 13.39 -1.95 -0.38
CA LYS A 62 14.58 -2.04 -1.25
C LYS A 62 14.36 -2.99 -2.42
N SER A 63 13.32 -3.80 -2.37
CA SER A 63 12.99 -4.79 -3.39
C SER A 63 11.49 -5.01 -3.46
N SER A 64 11.03 -5.65 -4.53
CA SER A 64 9.61 -6.01 -4.65
C SER A 64 9.18 -6.99 -3.55
N LYS A 65 10.12 -7.78 -3.03
CA LYS A 65 9.83 -8.68 -1.91
C LYS A 65 9.53 -7.90 -0.63
N ASP A 66 10.24 -6.81 -0.39
CA ASP A 66 9.95 -5.92 0.72
C ASP A 66 8.56 -5.30 0.56
N CYS A 67 8.17 -4.93 -0.66
CA CYS A 67 6.83 -4.42 -0.93
C CYS A 67 5.75 -5.46 -0.66
N GLN A 68 5.97 -6.70 -1.05
CA GLN A 68 5.04 -7.80 -0.77
C GLN A 68 4.82 -7.92 0.73
N HIS A 69 5.90 -7.88 1.49
CA HIS A 69 5.85 -7.98 2.94
C HIS A 69 5.11 -6.79 3.57
N LEU A 70 5.42 -5.59 3.10
CA LEU A 70 4.76 -4.36 3.55
C LEU A 70 3.25 -4.42 3.30
N ILE A 71 2.84 -4.78 2.10
CA ILE A 71 1.41 -4.85 1.75
C ILE A 71 0.70 -5.86 2.65
N TYR A 72 1.29 -7.03 2.82
CA TYR A 72 0.72 -8.05 3.71
C TYR A 72 0.56 -7.52 5.13
N GLU A 73 1.60 -6.88 5.69
CA GLU A 73 1.57 -6.36 7.05
C GLU A 73 0.52 -5.26 7.23
N VAL A 74 0.40 -4.36 6.26
CA VAL A 74 -0.60 -3.29 6.31
C VAL A 74 -2.01 -3.88 6.31
N PHE A 75 -2.31 -4.79 5.39
CA PHE A 75 -3.64 -5.37 5.31
C PHE A 75 -3.96 -6.29 6.48
N ALA A 76 -2.97 -7.02 6.99
CA ALA A 76 -3.15 -7.84 8.18
C ALA A 76 -3.43 -6.99 9.42
N ALA A 77 -2.83 -5.80 9.52
CA ALA A 77 -3.06 -4.90 10.63
C ALA A 77 -4.47 -4.30 10.62
N TRP A 78 -5.01 -3.98 9.42
CA TRP A 78 -6.31 -3.32 9.32
C TRP A 78 -7.50 -4.27 9.20
N PHE A 79 -7.30 -5.44 8.61
CA PHE A 79 -8.39 -6.39 8.38
C PHE A 79 -8.25 -7.67 9.20
N SER A 80 -7.20 -8.35 9.08
CA SER A 80 -6.73 -9.52 9.84
C SER A 80 -5.97 -10.43 8.88
N LYS A 81 -5.14 -11.31 9.42
CA LYS A 81 -4.41 -12.30 8.61
C LYS A 81 -5.35 -13.22 7.83
N LYS A 82 -6.53 -13.45 8.36
CA LYS A 82 -7.54 -14.31 7.73
C LYS A 82 -8.16 -13.67 6.50
N LEU A 83 -8.40 -12.35 6.55
CA LEU A 83 -9.07 -11.63 5.48
C LEU A 83 -8.09 -11.13 4.42
N ALA A 84 -6.82 -10.86 4.80
CA ALA A 84 -5.81 -10.49 3.84
C ALA A 84 -5.51 -11.69 2.95
N GLY A 85 -5.95 -11.63 1.71
CA GLY A 85 -5.75 -12.70 0.75
C GLY A 85 -4.29 -12.85 0.33
N PRO A 86 -4.00 -13.80 -0.57
CA PRO A 86 -2.63 -13.99 -1.06
C PRO A 86 -2.16 -12.77 -1.83
N ILE A 87 -0.93 -12.34 -1.55
CA ILE A 87 -0.28 -11.24 -2.27
C ILE A 87 0.69 -11.86 -3.25
N LEU A 88 0.33 -11.85 -4.53
CA LEU A 88 1.13 -12.48 -5.56
C LEU A 88 2.35 -11.62 -5.90
N GLN A 89 3.52 -12.25 -5.98
CA GLN A 89 4.77 -11.54 -6.28
C GLN A 89 4.70 -10.83 -7.65
N GLU A 90 4.07 -11.44 -8.65
CA GLU A 90 3.94 -10.84 -9.97
C GLU A 90 3.17 -9.52 -9.97
N ASP A 91 2.17 -9.38 -9.09
CA ASP A 91 1.43 -8.13 -8.95
C ASP A 91 2.26 -7.09 -8.20
N VAL A 92 3.00 -7.54 -7.18
CA VAL A 92 3.86 -6.66 -6.38
C VAL A 92 5.03 -6.14 -7.21
N ASP A 93 5.48 -6.89 -8.21
CA ASP A 93 6.56 -6.46 -9.10
C ASP A 93 6.23 -5.18 -9.86
N LEU A 94 4.95 -4.83 -9.95
CA LEU A 94 4.53 -3.54 -10.51
C LEU A 94 5.01 -2.34 -9.69
N PHE A 95 5.41 -2.56 -8.44
CA PHE A 95 6.01 -1.52 -7.61
C PHE A 95 7.48 -1.23 -7.98
N SER A 96 8.14 -2.11 -8.73
CA SER A 96 9.56 -1.95 -9.04
C SER A 96 9.91 -0.57 -9.59
N PRO A 97 9.17 0.02 -10.54
CA PRO A 97 9.47 1.36 -11.03
C PRO A 97 9.39 2.44 -9.96
N LEU A 98 8.57 2.22 -8.93
CA LEU A 98 8.41 3.18 -7.82
C LEU A 98 9.58 3.12 -6.84
N LEU A 99 10.27 1.97 -6.77
CA LEU A 99 11.40 1.77 -5.85
C LEU A 99 12.69 2.38 -6.37
N THR A 100 12.80 2.61 -7.67
CA THR A 100 14.00 3.17 -8.28
C THR A 100 14.00 4.71 -8.26
N LYS A 101 12.92 5.31 -7.82
CA LYS A 101 12.78 6.77 -7.72
C LYS A 101 12.89 7.20 -6.27
N ASN A 102 13.51 8.36 -6.05
CA ASN A 102 13.58 8.98 -4.74
C ASN A 102 12.30 9.77 -4.49
N TYR A 103 11.46 9.20 -3.68
CA TYR A 103 10.26 9.87 -3.23
C TYR A 103 10.46 10.46 -1.85
#